data_0fde88e6fa10fa7859baa0d3b055fd85
#
_entry.id   0fde88e6fa10fa7859baa0d3b055fd85
#
_cell.length_a   1.000
_cell.length_b   1.000
_cell.length_c   1.000
_cell.angle_alpha   90.00
_cell.angle_beta   90.00
_cell.angle_gamma   90.00
#
_symmetry.space_group_name_H-M   'P 1'
#
loop_
_entity.id
_entity.type
_entity.pdbx_description
1 polymer ?
#
loop_
_entity_poly.entity_id
_entity_poly.type
_entity_poly.pdbx_seq_one_letter_code
_entity_poly.pdbx_strand_id
1 'polypeptide(L)'
;MFTLSFPRIASPARALPGLVLLILLLTVMQPVSAEATDCTNCTVWDDPCALFEAGNETAYNAAMDATFAPIVANMTPVADYRNLSWTQAFISLNHLMKERYAFTEWRDVDFDALNRTWEPAIADAEAHHDKAAYLRALRGYLFSIPDGHANMFSESGDYGAKDADIGGGFGLALVQLDSGDVTVSYVANGSAAEKAGIAAGDMVTAWNGKEIHDAINATPYIWATKKPSTLEGMRLQQTRMVTRAPVGTTAAVTFTGGPAYESRSVNLTAYNDSYDSLIKSSFFVGKQINDIGAADPLNGITPQIANATVTSRTLPDGYMYIRILGESYDAYPAFKAAMQAAIANNSPGVVLDFRWNGGGEDNLAACMAGWYLDRPVFFEHATMYDPGTGRTVPLTTTWSKPQPVRYYGPVAMMVSPDAMSSGEAVPMMLTKTGRGAVVSWYGTDGAYGINGFQAIMPLDFDILFPAGASLDENYAILVDSNASLVGGVAPTVRVPLDRDTVARAMAGEDVQLAYATAWLDGQRGFNASAGSLVNATASQTQKAGVSPVLVVAALGLLGIAAACLRRR
;
A
#
# COMPACT_ATOMS: atom_id res chain seq x y z
N MET A 1 -20.86 6.31 -25.70
CA MET A 1 -21.43 5.31 -24.79
C MET A 1 -20.72 3.99 -25.09
N PHE A 2 -19.49 3.85 -24.58
CA PHE A 2 -18.67 2.66 -24.79
C PHE A 2 -18.64 1.86 -23.49
N THR A 3 -19.27 0.70 -23.50
CA THR A 3 -19.19 -0.30 -22.44
C THR A 3 -17.89 -1.07 -22.59
N LEU A 4 -16.93 -0.82 -21.73
CA LEU A 4 -15.71 -1.62 -21.60
C LEU A 4 -16.07 -2.95 -20.92
N SER A 5 -16.10 -4.04 -21.71
CA SER A 5 -16.20 -5.41 -21.20
C SER A 5 -14.82 -5.94 -20.84
N PHE A 6 -14.57 -6.15 -19.57
CA PHE A 6 -13.42 -6.91 -19.11
C PHE A 6 -13.63 -8.41 -19.39
N PRO A 7 -12.60 -9.20 -19.70
CA PRO A 7 -12.73 -10.62 -19.90
C PRO A 7 -13.18 -11.31 -18.60
N ARG A 8 -14.26 -12.10 -18.70
CA ARG A 8 -14.77 -12.94 -17.62
C ARG A 8 -13.81 -14.09 -17.36
N ILE A 9 -13.37 -14.25 -16.13
CA ILE A 9 -12.76 -15.50 -15.65
C ILE A 9 -13.87 -16.54 -15.60
N ALA A 10 -13.74 -17.60 -16.41
CA ALA A 10 -14.70 -18.67 -16.51
C ALA A 10 -14.66 -19.56 -15.27
N SER A 11 -15.84 -19.79 -14.69
CA SER A 11 -16.08 -20.75 -13.62
C SER A 11 -16.00 -22.19 -14.16
N PRO A 12 -15.43 -23.18 -13.46
CA PRO A 12 -15.34 -24.54 -13.97
C PRO A 12 -16.65 -25.30 -13.79
N ALA A 13 -17.23 -25.75 -14.89
CA ALA A 13 -18.34 -26.71 -14.92
C ALA A 13 -17.85 -28.14 -14.63
N ARG A 14 -18.69 -28.88 -13.89
CA ARG A 14 -18.51 -30.26 -13.47
C ARG A 14 -18.35 -31.23 -14.66
N ALA A 15 -17.40 -32.15 -14.57
CA ALA A 15 -17.42 -33.42 -15.28
C ALA A 15 -16.76 -34.53 -14.46
N LEU A 16 -17.38 -35.70 -14.45
CA LEU A 16 -17.05 -36.92 -13.73
C LEU A 16 -16.03 -37.81 -14.50
N PRO A 17 -15.58 -38.95 -14.00
CA PRO A 17 -14.16 -39.31 -13.97
C PRO A 17 -13.79 -40.29 -15.11
N GLY A 18 -12.64 -40.03 -15.71
CA GLY A 18 -11.92 -40.97 -16.55
C GLY A 18 -10.51 -41.19 -15.97
N LEU A 19 -10.25 -42.43 -15.58
CA LEU A 19 -8.97 -42.91 -15.10
C LEU A 19 -7.93 -42.82 -16.21
N VAL A 20 -7.02 -41.86 -16.18
CA VAL A 20 -5.82 -41.82 -17.02
C VAL A 20 -4.60 -41.73 -16.11
N LEU A 21 -3.78 -42.76 -16.21
CA LEU A 21 -2.47 -42.88 -15.56
C LEU A 21 -1.59 -41.73 -16.06
N LEU A 22 -1.46 -40.67 -15.23
CA LEU A 22 -0.58 -39.54 -15.51
C LEU A 22 0.77 -39.82 -14.85
N ILE A 23 1.75 -40.18 -15.66
CA ILE A 23 3.17 -40.16 -15.27
C ILE A 23 3.48 -38.72 -14.91
N LEU A 24 3.65 -38.43 -13.61
CA LEU A 24 4.17 -37.16 -13.11
C LEU A 24 5.62 -37.02 -13.59
N LEU A 25 5.82 -36.35 -14.70
CA LEU A 25 7.03 -35.63 -14.94
C LEU A 25 7.00 -34.44 -13.98
N LEU A 26 7.59 -34.63 -12.81
CA LEU A 26 8.10 -33.56 -11.95
C LEU A 26 9.20 -32.84 -12.76
N THR A 27 8.80 -31.95 -13.65
CA THR A 27 9.65 -30.81 -13.96
C THR A 27 9.65 -29.97 -12.70
N VAL A 28 10.62 -30.23 -11.83
CA VAL A 28 11.09 -29.28 -10.84
C VAL A 28 11.36 -28.02 -11.66
N MET A 29 10.47 -27.04 -11.57
CA MET A 29 10.85 -25.67 -11.88
C MET A 29 11.97 -25.38 -10.89
N GLN A 30 13.19 -25.54 -11.35
CA GLN A 30 14.30 -24.92 -10.66
C GLN A 30 13.97 -23.43 -10.61
N PRO A 31 14.01 -22.82 -9.42
CA PRO A 31 14.06 -21.38 -9.39
C PRO A 31 15.19 -21.03 -10.35
N VAL A 32 14.97 -20.08 -11.24
CA VAL A 32 16.05 -19.45 -11.99
C VAL A 32 16.98 -18.98 -10.90
N SER A 33 17.99 -19.76 -10.62
CA SER A 33 19.11 -19.32 -9.83
C SER A 33 19.73 -18.24 -10.68
N ALA A 34 19.40 -16.97 -10.38
CA ALA A 34 20.35 -15.92 -10.64
C ALA A 34 21.64 -16.48 -10.04
N GLU A 35 22.63 -16.79 -10.88
CA GLU A 35 23.95 -17.14 -10.40
C GLU A 35 24.26 -16.06 -9.36
N ALA A 36 24.44 -16.50 -8.11
CA ALA A 36 24.89 -15.64 -7.05
C ALA A 36 26.27 -15.16 -7.50
N THR A 37 26.28 -14.09 -8.28
CA THR A 37 27.47 -13.33 -8.53
C THR A 37 27.78 -12.74 -7.17
N ASP A 38 28.76 -13.37 -6.52
CA ASP A 38 29.44 -12.84 -5.35
C ASP A 38 29.51 -11.33 -5.53
N CYS A 39 28.81 -10.58 -4.69
CA CYS A 39 28.67 -9.13 -4.83
C CYS A 39 29.98 -8.47 -4.41
N THR A 40 31.08 -8.81 -5.11
CA THR A 40 32.44 -8.32 -4.84
C THR A 40 32.57 -6.81 -5.11
N ASN A 41 31.57 -6.20 -5.78
CA ASN A 41 31.54 -4.78 -6.12
C ASN A 41 30.30 -4.04 -5.57
N CYS A 42 29.50 -4.65 -4.70
CA CYS A 42 28.39 -3.93 -4.06
C CYS A 42 28.93 -3.01 -2.98
N THR A 43 28.44 -1.77 -2.96
CA THR A 43 28.68 -0.89 -1.83
C THR A 43 27.88 -1.41 -0.63
N VAL A 44 28.60 -1.79 0.42
CA VAL A 44 27.99 -2.17 1.72
C VAL A 44 27.92 -0.92 2.58
N TRP A 45 26.71 -0.49 2.92
CA TRP A 45 26.51 0.57 3.89
C TRP A 45 26.73 0.04 5.29
N ASP A 46 27.95 0.24 5.80
CA ASP A 46 28.33 -0.25 7.12
C ASP A 46 27.68 0.49 8.28
N ASP A 47 27.32 1.76 8.08
CA ASP A 47 26.55 2.55 9.05
C ASP A 47 25.66 3.55 8.31
N PRO A 48 24.41 3.16 7.97
CA PRO A 48 23.49 4.06 7.29
C PRO A 48 23.15 5.30 8.12
N CYS A 49 23.24 5.24 9.47
CA CYS A 49 22.89 6.37 10.33
C CYS A 49 23.94 7.49 10.33
N ALA A 50 25.21 7.16 10.10
CA ALA A 50 26.28 8.16 10.13
C ALA A 50 26.06 9.28 9.10
N LEU A 51 25.44 8.96 7.97
CA LEU A 51 25.14 9.92 6.91
C LEU A 51 24.08 10.93 7.33
N PHE A 52 23.09 10.50 8.16
CA PHE A 52 21.99 11.34 8.60
C PHE A 52 22.31 12.09 9.88
N GLU A 53 23.24 11.60 10.70
CA GLU A 53 23.65 12.27 11.95
C GLU A 53 24.31 13.62 11.73
N ALA A 54 25.03 13.76 10.62
CA ALA A 54 25.72 15.00 10.28
C ALA A 54 24.77 16.15 9.90
N GLY A 55 23.48 15.87 9.65
CA GLY A 55 22.48 16.87 9.24
C GLY A 55 22.86 17.58 7.91
N ASN A 56 23.66 16.96 7.08
CA ASN A 56 24.25 17.57 5.89
C ASN A 56 23.80 16.85 4.62
N GLU A 57 22.66 17.28 4.09
CA GLU A 57 22.09 16.78 2.84
C GLU A 57 23.09 16.81 1.67
N THR A 58 23.93 17.85 1.59
CA THR A 58 24.95 17.96 0.54
C THR A 58 25.99 16.84 0.64
N ALA A 59 26.43 16.49 1.86
CA ALA A 59 27.39 15.39 2.06
C ALA A 59 26.74 14.04 1.79
N TYR A 60 25.47 13.85 2.15
CA TYR A 60 24.69 12.66 1.81
C TYR A 60 24.57 12.51 0.30
N ASN A 61 24.09 13.53 -0.41
CA ASN A 61 23.95 13.50 -1.87
C ASN A 61 25.30 13.24 -2.56
N ALA A 62 26.39 13.85 -2.07
CA ALA A 62 27.73 13.61 -2.61
C ALA A 62 28.19 12.15 -2.38
N ALA A 63 27.86 11.54 -1.25
CA ALA A 63 28.16 10.13 -0.98
C ALA A 63 27.32 9.20 -1.85
N MET A 64 26.03 9.51 -2.03
CA MET A 64 25.15 8.78 -2.93
C MET A 64 25.61 8.90 -4.38
N ASP A 65 25.92 10.11 -4.86
CA ASP A 65 26.47 10.35 -6.20
C ASP A 65 27.76 9.56 -6.43
N ALA A 66 28.67 9.57 -5.47
CA ALA A 66 29.93 8.83 -5.56
C ALA A 66 29.71 7.30 -5.64
N THR A 67 28.72 6.82 -4.92
CA THR A 67 28.34 5.39 -4.88
C THR A 67 27.67 4.96 -6.18
N PHE A 68 26.74 5.77 -6.67
CA PHE A 68 25.92 5.45 -7.83
C PHE A 68 26.49 5.98 -9.15
N ALA A 69 27.49 6.91 -9.12
CA ALA A 69 28.03 7.52 -10.32
C ALA A 69 28.48 6.50 -11.40
N PRO A 70 29.09 5.36 -11.08
CA PRO A 70 29.44 4.37 -12.09
C PRO A 70 28.22 3.75 -12.78
N ILE A 71 27.11 3.61 -12.06
CA ILE A 71 25.87 3.03 -12.57
C ILE A 71 25.05 4.13 -13.27
N VAL A 72 24.91 5.29 -12.64
CA VAL A 72 24.18 6.45 -13.16
C VAL A 72 24.82 7.01 -14.44
N ALA A 73 26.16 6.95 -14.58
CA ALA A 73 26.84 7.38 -15.81
C ALA A 73 26.42 6.57 -17.05
N ASN A 74 25.97 5.33 -16.83
CA ASN A 74 25.45 4.46 -17.89
C ASN A 74 23.91 4.47 -17.95
N MET A 75 23.23 5.10 -16.99
CA MET A 75 21.79 5.25 -17.03
C MET A 75 21.40 6.22 -18.14
N THR A 76 20.44 5.82 -18.94
CA THR A 76 19.83 6.72 -19.90
C THR A 76 19.26 7.91 -19.14
N PRO A 77 19.59 9.16 -19.51
CA PRO A 77 18.93 10.32 -18.94
C PRO A 77 17.42 10.20 -19.11
N VAL A 78 16.67 11.02 -18.38
CA VAL A 78 15.21 11.13 -18.50
C VAL A 78 14.79 11.02 -19.97
N ALA A 79 13.87 10.09 -20.26
CA ALA A 79 13.38 9.92 -21.62
C ALA A 79 12.43 11.08 -21.95
N ASP A 80 12.84 11.96 -22.86
CA ASP A 80 12.07 13.14 -23.24
C ASP A 80 11.30 12.89 -24.53
N TYR A 81 10.00 12.66 -24.42
CA TYR A 81 9.08 12.39 -25.52
C TYR A 81 8.18 13.60 -25.86
N ARG A 82 8.41 14.78 -25.26
CA ARG A 82 7.57 15.97 -25.44
C ARG A 82 7.39 16.41 -26.89
N ASN A 83 8.41 16.18 -27.72
CA ASN A 83 8.42 16.58 -29.13
C ASN A 83 7.88 15.51 -30.07
N LEU A 84 7.49 14.36 -29.57
CA LEU A 84 6.82 13.33 -30.37
C LEU A 84 5.32 13.61 -30.47
N SER A 85 4.65 12.99 -31.44
CA SER A 85 3.20 12.92 -31.40
C SER A 85 2.74 12.11 -30.18
N TRP A 86 1.50 12.29 -29.74
CA TRP A 86 1.01 11.61 -28.53
C TRP A 86 1.07 10.08 -28.66
N THR A 87 0.69 9.59 -29.85
CA THR A 87 0.74 8.16 -30.17
C THR A 87 2.18 7.63 -30.19
N GLN A 88 3.12 8.36 -30.82
CA GLN A 88 4.52 7.95 -30.85
C GLN A 88 5.14 7.98 -29.45
N ALA A 89 4.84 9.00 -28.65
CA ALA A 89 5.30 9.11 -27.28
C ALA A 89 4.80 7.93 -26.43
N PHE A 90 3.51 7.56 -26.57
CA PHE A 90 2.92 6.42 -25.88
C PHE A 90 3.58 5.08 -26.27
N ILE A 91 3.78 4.83 -27.57
CA ILE A 91 4.47 3.62 -28.05
C ILE A 91 5.88 3.56 -27.48
N SER A 92 6.59 4.69 -27.45
CA SER A 92 7.94 4.80 -26.88
C SER A 92 7.95 4.54 -25.37
N LEU A 93 6.99 5.09 -24.63
CA LEU A 93 6.82 4.82 -23.20
C LEU A 93 6.55 3.33 -22.94
N ASN A 94 5.62 2.73 -23.66
CA ASN A 94 5.28 1.30 -23.50
C ASN A 94 6.50 0.41 -23.77
N HIS A 95 7.28 0.73 -24.81
CA HIS A 95 8.52 0.01 -25.11
C HIS A 95 9.55 0.17 -23.99
N LEU A 96 9.75 1.40 -23.48
CA LEU A 96 10.66 1.69 -22.38
C LEU A 96 10.28 0.91 -21.13
N MET A 97 8.98 0.91 -20.77
CA MET A 97 8.49 0.16 -19.60
C MET A 97 8.61 -1.36 -19.80
N LYS A 98 8.28 -1.87 -21.00
CA LYS A 98 8.46 -3.29 -21.32
C LYS A 98 9.90 -3.76 -21.13
N GLU A 99 10.88 -2.89 -21.49
CA GLU A 99 12.30 -3.21 -21.38
C GLU A 99 12.81 -3.12 -19.94
N ARG A 100 12.29 -2.16 -19.13
CA ARG A 100 12.98 -1.72 -17.91
C ARG A 100 12.18 -1.82 -16.64
N TYR A 101 10.88 -2.09 -16.71
CA TYR A 101 10.07 -2.27 -15.51
C TYR A 101 10.47 -3.53 -14.75
N ALA A 102 10.85 -3.36 -13.47
CA ALA A 102 11.49 -4.43 -12.69
C ALA A 102 10.57 -5.62 -12.38
N PHE A 103 9.24 -5.42 -12.40
CA PHE A 103 8.27 -6.41 -11.95
C PHE A 103 7.41 -7.01 -13.06
N THR A 104 7.87 -6.94 -14.32
CA THR A 104 7.11 -7.45 -15.49
C THR A 104 6.64 -8.90 -15.27
N GLU A 105 7.54 -9.80 -14.87
CA GLU A 105 7.23 -11.20 -14.61
C GLU A 105 6.52 -11.41 -13.27
N TRP A 106 6.95 -10.68 -12.22
CA TRP A 106 6.40 -10.81 -10.88
C TRP A 106 4.92 -10.43 -10.79
N ARG A 107 4.52 -9.42 -11.55
CA ARG A 107 3.15 -8.89 -11.60
C ARG A 107 2.37 -9.39 -12.83
N ASP A 108 2.97 -10.25 -13.68
CA ASP A 108 2.38 -10.77 -14.92
C ASP A 108 1.86 -9.66 -15.85
N VAL A 109 2.69 -8.65 -16.13
CA VAL A 109 2.32 -7.50 -16.94
C VAL A 109 2.57 -7.79 -18.43
N ASP A 110 1.51 -7.90 -19.23
CA ASP A 110 1.59 -8.00 -20.71
C ASP A 110 1.58 -6.61 -21.35
N PHE A 111 2.75 -6.02 -21.53
CA PHE A 111 2.90 -4.71 -22.18
C PHE A 111 2.42 -4.70 -23.64
N ASP A 112 2.45 -5.82 -24.35
CA ASP A 112 1.93 -5.89 -25.71
C ASP A 112 0.39 -5.84 -25.71
N ALA A 113 -0.26 -6.48 -24.75
CA ALA A 113 -1.70 -6.36 -24.55
C ALA A 113 -2.09 -4.94 -24.09
N LEU A 114 -1.31 -4.34 -23.20
CA LEU A 114 -1.54 -2.95 -22.77
C LEU A 114 -1.40 -1.96 -23.94
N ASN A 115 -0.39 -2.14 -24.80
CA ASN A 115 -0.25 -1.32 -25.99
C ASN A 115 -1.50 -1.43 -26.89
N ARG A 116 -1.91 -2.67 -27.24
CA ARG A 116 -3.11 -2.89 -28.08
C ARG A 116 -4.39 -2.30 -27.48
N THR A 117 -4.48 -2.25 -26.15
CA THR A 117 -5.66 -1.73 -25.46
C THR A 117 -5.70 -0.20 -25.49
N TRP A 118 -4.59 0.48 -25.25
CA TRP A 118 -4.56 1.91 -24.99
C TRP A 118 -4.12 2.78 -26.18
N GLU A 119 -3.33 2.23 -27.12
CA GLU A 119 -2.89 2.96 -28.32
C GLU A 119 -4.07 3.57 -29.11
N PRO A 120 -5.19 2.82 -29.37
CA PRO A 120 -6.32 3.39 -30.10
C PRO A 120 -6.96 4.60 -29.39
N ALA A 121 -7.04 4.58 -28.04
CA ALA A 121 -7.59 5.70 -27.27
C ALA A 121 -6.66 6.92 -27.29
N ILE A 122 -5.36 6.69 -27.25
CA ILE A 122 -4.34 7.74 -27.39
C ILE A 122 -4.40 8.36 -28.80
N ALA A 123 -4.48 7.54 -29.84
CA ALA A 123 -4.56 7.99 -31.23
C ALA A 123 -5.84 8.78 -31.51
N ASP A 124 -6.97 8.37 -30.93
CA ASP A 124 -8.24 9.10 -31.05
C ASP A 124 -8.14 10.46 -30.36
N ALA A 125 -7.59 10.50 -29.13
CA ALA A 125 -7.35 11.75 -28.40
C ALA A 125 -6.42 12.70 -29.20
N GLU A 126 -5.38 12.19 -29.83
CA GLU A 126 -4.45 12.94 -30.68
C GLU A 126 -5.18 13.52 -31.91
N ALA A 127 -5.94 12.70 -32.62
CA ALA A 127 -6.66 13.10 -33.83
C ALA A 127 -7.65 14.25 -33.55
N HIS A 128 -8.24 14.30 -32.36
CA HIS A 128 -9.18 15.35 -31.94
C HIS A 128 -8.53 16.46 -31.14
N HIS A 129 -7.22 16.40 -30.88
CA HIS A 129 -6.50 17.30 -29.98
C HIS A 129 -7.14 17.41 -28.59
N ASP A 130 -7.77 16.32 -28.11
CA ASP A 130 -8.45 16.23 -26.82
C ASP A 130 -7.45 15.87 -25.71
N LYS A 131 -6.95 16.91 -25.02
CA LYS A 131 -6.00 16.77 -23.92
C LYS A 131 -6.57 15.99 -22.74
N ALA A 132 -7.87 16.16 -22.45
CA ALA A 132 -8.55 15.47 -21.36
C ALA A 132 -8.68 13.97 -21.66
N ALA A 133 -9.01 13.60 -22.91
CA ALA A 133 -9.03 12.21 -23.36
C ALA A 133 -7.63 11.57 -23.33
N TYR A 134 -6.60 12.34 -23.76
CA TYR A 134 -5.21 11.87 -23.68
C TYR A 134 -4.79 11.55 -22.24
N LEU A 135 -5.06 12.48 -21.30
CA LEU A 135 -4.78 12.26 -19.88
C LEU A 135 -5.52 11.02 -19.34
N ARG A 136 -6.81 10.88 -19.66
CA ARG A 136 -7.58 9.68 -19.23
C ARG A 136 -6.98 8.39 -19.75
N ALA A 137 -6.62 8.34 -21.03
CA ALA A 137 -6.03 7.16 -21.64
C ALA A 137 -4.67 6.83 -21.02
N LEU A 138 -3.82 7.84 -20.79
CA LEU A 138 -2.50 7.65 -20.18
C LEU A 138 -2.61 7.20 -18.71
N ARG A 139 -3.52 7.81 -17.93
CA ARG A 139 -3.82 7.33 -16.57
C ARG A 139 -4.40 5.91 -16.58
N GLY A 140 -5.31 5.60 -17.50
CA GLY A 140 -5.88 4.26 -17.66
C GLY A 140 -4.81 3.21 -17.95
N TYR A 141 -3.86 3.52 -18.82
CA TYR A 141 -2.69 2.67 -19.09
C TYR A 141 -1.88 2.43 -17.82
N LEU A 142 -1.49 3.48 -17.11
CA LEU A 142 -0.69 3.35 -15.89
C LEU A 142 -1.45 2.57 -14.80
N PHE A 143 -2.75 2.81 -14.63
CA PHE A 143 -3.59 2.10 -13.66
C PHE A 143 -3.89 0.64 -14.05
N SER A 144 -3.59 0.24 -15.28
CA SER A 144 -3.61 -1.18 -15.68
C SER A 144 -2.40 -1.96 -15.19
N ILE A 145 -1.35 -1.27 -14.71
CA ILE A 145 -0.18 -1.86 -14.07
C ILE A 145 -0.39 -1.72 -12.55
N PRO A 146 -0.61 -2.79 -11.79
CA PRO A 146 -0.96 -2.69 -10.37
C PRO A 146 0.28 -2.42 -9.50
N ASP A 147 0.86 -1.24 -9.63
CA ASP A 147 2.07 -0.80 -8.95
C ASP A 147 1.99 0.69 -8.63
N GLY A 148 1.99 1.03 -7.35
CA GLY A 148 1.92 2.42 -6.88
C GLY A 148 3.05 3.30 -7.38
N HIS A 149 4.22 2.72 -7.64
CA HIS A 149 5.38 3.44 -8.17
C HIS A 149 5.29 3.69 -9.69
N ALA A 150 4.58 2.86 -10.46
CA ALA A 150 4.38 3.11 -11.89
C ALA A 150 3.25 4.14 -12.07
N ASN A 151 3.56 5.41 -11.93
CA ASN A 151 2.55 6.47 -11.82
C ASN A 151 2.97 7.78 -12.52
N MET A 152 2.00 8.66 -12.71
CA MET A 152 2.21 10.03 -13.14
C MET A 152 2.53 10.90 -11.92
N PHE A 153 3.70 11.52 -11.92
CA PHE A 153 4.25 12.25 -10.77
C PHE A 153 3.91 13.74 -10.81
N SER A 154 3.92 14.33 -11.99
CA SER A 154 3.46 15.71 -12.18
C SER A 154 2.51 15.79 -13.36
N GLU A 155 1.49 16.61 -13.19
CA GLU A 155 0.50 16.94 -14.21
C GLU A 155 0.48 18.45 -14.36
N SER A 156 0.68 18.93 -15.58
CA SER A 156 0.55 20.38 -15.87
C SER A 156 -0.89 20.88 -15.73
N GLY A 157 -1.82 19.98 -15.45
CA GLY A 157 -3.24 20.20 -15.21
C GLY A 157 -4.06 18.99 -15.64
N ASP A 158 -5.27 18.84 -15.08
CA ASP A 158 -6.18 17.74 -15.41
C ASP A 158 -7.10 18.07 -16.61
N TYR A 159 -6.97 19.26 -17.17
CA TYR A 159 -7.80 19.76 -18.29
C TYR A 159 -9.30 19.63 -18.04
N GLY A 160 -9.74 19.66 -16.78
CA GLY A 160 -11.12 19.43 -16.37
C GLY A 160 -11.58 17.98 -16.47
N ALA A 161 -10.69 17.04 -16.76
CA ALA A 161 -11.02 15.62 -16.91
C ALA A 161 -11.52 15.00 -15.60
N LYS A 162 -10.86 15.29 -14.50
CA LYS A 162 -11.23 14.78 -13.17
C LYS A 162 -12.62 15.27 -12.76
N ASP A 163 -12.88 16.56 -12.88
CA ASP A 163 -14.19 17.12 -12.53
C ASP A 163 -15.30 16.60 -13.47
N ALA A 164 -14.99 16.43 -14.75
CA ALA A 164 -15.93 15.89 -15.71
C ALA A 164 -16.29 14.42 -15.40
N ASP A 165 -15.37 13.63 -14.82
CA ASP A 165 -15.58 12.21 -14.54
C ASP A 165 -16.14 11.97 -13.13
N ILE A 166 -15.62 12.68 -12.11
CA ILE A 166 -15.90 12.40 -10.70
C ILE A 166 -16.21 13.66 -9.87
N GLY A 167 -16.45 14.81 -10.49
CA GLY A 167 -16.74 16.08 -9.79
C GLY A 167 -18.06 16.09 -9.02
N GLY A 168 -18.97 15.15 -9.30
CA GLY A 168 -20.22 14.97 -8.57
C GLY A 168 -20.16 13.86 -7.52
N GLY A 169 -20.80 14.11 -6.37
CA GLY A 169 -21.05 13.15 -5.31
C GLY A 169 -22.54 12.95 -5.07
N PHE A 170 -22.93 11.77 -4.58
CA PHE A 170 -24.32 11.45 -4.28
C PHE A 170 -24.72 11.83 -2.84
N GLY A 171 -23.85 12.53 -2.10
CA GLY A 171 -24.07 12.94 -0.73
C GLY A 171 -23.90 11.84 0.31
N LEU A 172 -23.18 10.78 -0.04
CA LEU A 172 -22.83 9.69 0.86
C LEU A 172 -21.45 9.11 0.56
N ALA A 173 -20.86 8.44 1.54
CA ALA A 173 -19.65 7.65 1.37
C ALA A 173 -19.89 6.22 1.84
N LEU A 174 -19.20 5.27 1.23
CA LEU A 174 -19.30 3.85 1.51
C LEU A 174 -17.99 3.28 2.04
N VAL A 175 -18.09 2.22 2.83
CA VAL A 175 -16.98 1.37 3.25
C VAL A 175 -17.41 -0.09 3.21
N GLN A 176 -16.49 -0.97 2.78
CA GLN A 176 -16.69 -2.41 2.88
C GLN A 176 -16.14 -2.90 4.21
N LEU A 177 -16.98 -3.62 4.96
CA LEU A 177 -16.63 -4.21 6.27
C LEU A 177 -15.88 -5.54 6.10
N ASP A 178 -15.27 -6.03 7.19
CA ASP A 178 -14.61 -7.35 7.23
C ASP A 178 -15.58 -8.51 6.97
N SER A 179 -16.89 -8.31 7.24
CA SER A 179 -17.95 -9.26 6.88
C SER A 179 -18.18 -9.39 5.37
N GLY A 180 -17.64 -8.47 4.58
CA GLY A 180 -17.94 -8.29 3.17
C GLY A 180 -19.09 -7.30 2.92
N ASP A 181 -19.90 -7.00 3.90
CA ASP A 181 -20.99 -6.05 3.74
C ASP A 181 -20.49 -4.65 3.37
N VAL A 182 -21.27 -3.90 2.57
CA VAL A 182 -20.98 -2.52 2.21
C VAL A 182 -21.91 -1.59 2.97
N THR A 183 -21.36 -0.76 3.85
CA THR A 183 -22.16 0.14 4.69
C THR A 183 -21.94 1.61 4.31
N VAL A 184 -22.97 2.42 4.56
CA VAL A 184 -22.87 3.87 4.48
C VAL A 184 -22.05 4.35 5.67
N SER A 185 -20.86 4.90 5.43
CA SER A 185 -20.01 5.48 6.48
C SER A 185 -20.35 6.94 6.77
N TYR A 186 -20.81 7.68 5.77
CA TYR A 186 -21.11 9.11 5.87
C TYR A 186 -22.31 9.48 5.01
N VAL A 187 -23.12 10.42 5.48
CA VAL A 187 -24.18 11.08 4.73
C VAL A 187 -24.05 12.59 4.93
N ALA A 188 -24.00 13.32 3.83
CA ALA A 188 -23.90 14.78 3.86
C ALA A 188 -25.23 15.40 4.32
N ASN A 189 -25.15 16.32 5.27
CA ASN A 189 -26.33 17.00 5.80
C ASN A 189 -27.03 17.81 4.71
N GLY A 190 -28.35 17.72 4.63
CA GLY A 190 -29.18 18.37 3.62
C GLY A 190 -29.11 17.74 2.22
N SER A 191 -28.35 16.68 2.02
CA SER A 191 -28.20 15.99 0.74
C SER A 191 -29.48 15.28 0.29
N ALA A 192 -29.51 14.86 -0.98
CA ALA A 192 -30.57 13.99 -1.49
C ALA A 192 -30.56 12.62 -0.82
N ALA A 193 -29.41 12.10 -0.43
CA ALA A 193 -29.28 10.84 0.31
C ALA A 193 -29.97 10.91 1.68
N GLU A 194 -29.68 11.98 2.45
CA GLU A 194 -30.34 12.18 3.75
C GLU A 194 -31.87 12.35 3.60
N LYS A 195 -32.32 13.17 2.64
CA LYS A 195 -33.75 13.39 2.36
C LYS A 195 -34.46 12.11 1.90
N ALA A 196 -33.75 11.18 1.26
CA ALA A 196 -34.26 9.87 0.90
C ALA A 196 -34.28 8.88 2.08
N GLY A 197 -33.81 9.31 3.26
CA GLY A 197 -33.78 8.51 4.48
C GLY A 197 -32.64 7.50 4.54
N ILE A 198 -31.55 7.73 3.79
CA ILE A 198 -30.29 6.99 3.95
C ILE A 198 -29.57 7.55 5.16
N ALA A 199 -29.08 6.68 6.02
CA ALA A 199 -28.33 7.03 7.23
C ALA A 199 -26.99 6.28 7.31
N ALA A 200 -26.05 6.84 8.07
CA ALA A 200 -24.82 6.12 8.39
C ALA A 200 -25.16 4.81 9.12
N GLY A 201 -24.50 3.72 8.73
CA GLY A 201 -24.78 2.36 9.19
C GLY A 201 -25.77 1.58 8.34
N ASP A 202 -26.49 2.21 7.40
CA ASP A 202 -27.32 1.49 6.43
C ASP A 202 -26.45 0.63 5.50
N MET A 203 -26.99 -0.51 5.05
CA MET A 203 -26.31 -1.44 4.17
C MET A 203 -26.71 -1.19 2.73
N VAL A 204 -25.76 -0.94 1.85
CA VAL A 204 -26.02 -0.82 0.41
C VAL A 204 -25.88 -2.20 -0.23
N THR A 205 -26.93 -2.64 -0.93
CA THR A 205 -26.99 -3.98 -1.54
C THR A 205 -26.95 -3.94 -3.06
N ALA A 206 -27.33 -2.82 -3.70
CA ALA A 206 -27.21 -2.66 -5.14
C ALA A 206 -26.97 -1.19 -5.54
N TRP A 207 -26.27 -1.01 -6.66
CA TRP A 207 -25.99 0.28 -7.29
C TRP A 207 -26.31 0.20 -8.79
N ASN A 208 -27.22 1.04 -9.27
CA ASN A 208 -27.74 0.99 -10.64
C ASN A 208 -28.25 -0.40 -11.09
N GLY A 209 -28.93 -1.10 -10.17
CA GLY A 209 -29.49 -2.42 -10.42
C GLY A 209 -28.48 -3.57 -10.45
N LYS A 210 -27.18 -3.28 -10.28
CA LYS A 210 -26.14 -4.31 -10.10
C LYS A 210 -25.96 -4.60 -8.61
N GLU A 211 -25.67 -5.84 -8.28
CA GLU A 211 -25.22 -6.19 -6.92
C GLU A 211 -24.04 -5.30 -6.54
N ILE A 212 -23.93 -4.91 -5.28
CA ILE A 212 -23.00 -3.84 -4.85
C ILE A 212 -21.53 -4.20 -5.11
N HIS A 213 -21.13 -5.46 -4.89
CA HIS A 213 -19.75 -5.87 -5.16
C HIS A 213 -19.44 -5.88 -6.65
N ASP A 214 -20.40 -6.28 -7.50
CA ASP A 214 -20.26 -6.20 -8.96
C ASP A 214 -20.13 -4.74 -9.42
N ALA A 215 -20.90 -3.84 -8.80
CA ALA A 215 -20.83 -2.41 -9.08
C ALA A 215 -19.47 -1.82 -8.65
N ILE A 216 -19.00 -2.13 -7.46
CA ILE A 216 -17.69 -1.71 -6.94
C ILE A 216 -16.58 -2.25 -7.83
N ASN A 217 -16.58 -3.54 -8.16
CA ASN A 217 -15.56 -4.19 -9.00
C ASN A 217 -15.49 -3.61 -10.40
N ALA A 218 -16.59 -3.11 -10.93
CA ALA A 218 -16.65 -2.48 -12.24
C ALA A 218 -16.31 -0.97 -12.21
N THR A 219 -16.10 -0.40 -11.03
CA THR A 219 -15.88 1.05 -10.89
C THR A 219 -14.43 1.40 -11.22
N PRO A 220 -14.20 2.30 -12.20
CA PRO A 220 -12.87 2.84 -12.46
C PRO A 220 -12.37 3.66 -11.28
N TYR A 221 -11.07 3.56 -10.99
CA TYR A 221 -10.43 4.31 -9.91
C TYR A 221 -9.20 5.10 -10.36
N ILE A 222 -9.12 5.44 -11.66
CA ILE A 222 -8.01 6.18 -12.25
C ILE A 222 -7.78 7.56 -11.61
N TRP A 223 -8.78 8.09 -10.91
CA TRP A 223 -8.70 9.36 -10.17
C TRP A 223 -8.41 9.17 -8.67
N ALA A 224 -8.07 7.96 -8.25
CA ALA A 224 -7.61 7.75 -6.88
C ALA A 224 -6.34 8.57 -6.62
N THR A 225 -6.24 9.17 -5.43
CA THR A 225 -5.08 9.99 -5.05
C THR A 225 -3.81 9.14 -4.91
N LYS A 226 -3.98 7.92 -4.40
CA LYS A 226 -2.94 6.88 -4.37
C LYS A 226 -3.37 5.73 -5.25
N LYS A 227 -2.47 5.28 -6.09
CA LYS A 227 -2.66 4.11 -6.92
C LYS A 227 -2.34 2.87 -6.10
N PRO A 228 -3.29 1.96 -5.90
CA PRO A 228 -3.08 0.77 -5.08
C PRO A 228 -2.31 -0.32 -5.82
N SER A 229 -1.49 -1.06 -5.08
CA SER A 229 -0.76 -2.24 -5.56
C SER A 229 -1.35 -3.55 -5.04
N THR A 230 -2.15 -3.51 -3.96
CA THR A 230 -2.79 -4.68 -3.36
C THR A 230 -4.28 -4.77 -3.70
N LEU A 231 -4.83 -5.98 -3.64
CA LEU A 231 -6.27 -6.21 -3.83
C LEU A 231 -7.10 -5.43 -2.79
N GLU A 232 -6.65 -5.39 -1.55
CA GLU A 232 -7.30 -4.67 -0.46
C GLU A 232 -7.34 -3.16 -0.75
N GLY A 233 -6.21 -2.57 -1.13
CA GLY A 233 -6.11 -1.17 -1.54
C GLY A 233 -6.97 -0.84 -2.76
N MET A 234 -6.97 -1.71 -3.78
CA MET A 234 -7.79 -1.54 -4.97
C MET A 234 -9.29 -1.52 -4.63
N ARG A 235 -9.76 -2.47 -3.82
CA ARG A 235 -11.16 -2.55 -3.36
C ARG A 235 -11.58 -1.31 -2.58
N LEU A 236 -10.69 -0.83 -1.71
CA LEU A 236 -10.93 0.39 -0.98
C LEU A 236 -11.13 1.58 -1.93
N GLN A 237 -10.27 1.76 -2.94
CA GLN A 237 -10.42 2.85 -3.90
C GLN A 237 -11.68 2.70 -4.77
N GLN A 238 -12.00 1.50 -5.23
CA GLN A 238 -13.24 1.24 -5.98
C GLN A 238 -14.49 1.55 -5.15
N THR A 239 -14.50 1.15 -3.87
CA THR A 239 -15.62 1.45 -2.94
C THR A 239 -15.79 2.96 -2.73
N ARG A 240 -14.69 3.71 -2.67
CA ARG A 240 -14.73 5.18 -2.58
C ARG A 240 -15.25 5.82 -3.88
N MET A 241 -14.87 5.28 -5.02
CA MET A 241 -15.19 5.85 -6.34
C MET A 241 -16.60 5.50 -6.84
N VAL A 242 -17.23 4.43 -6.37
CA VAL A 242 -18.59 4.06 -6.80
C VAL A 242 -19.63 5.16 -6.48
N THR A 243 -19.34 6.00 -5.47
CA THR A 243 -20.18 7.14 -5.07
C THR A 243 -19.85 8.43 -5.83
N ARG A 244 -19.04 8.36 -6.89
CA ARG A 244 -18.63 9.52 -7.71
C ARG A 244 -19.13 9.36 -9.14
N ALA A 245 -19.50 10.49 -9.75
CA ALA A 245 -19.95 10.54 -11.15
C ALA A 245 -19.86 11.99 -11.68
N PRO A 246 -20.06 12.22 -12.98
CA PRO A 246 -20.32 13.57 -13.49
C PRO A 246 -21.50 14.21 -12.78
N VAL A 247 -21.42 15.52 -12.52
CA VAL A 247 -22.51 16.29 -11.93
C VAL A 247 -23.79 16.15 -12.79
N GLY A 248 -24.92 15.90 -12.15
CA GLY A 248 -26.21 15.66 -12.83
C GLY A 248 -26.49 14.19 -13.16
N THR A 249 -25.53 13.29 -12.98
CA THR A 249 -25.75 11.84 -13.16
C THR A 249 -26.73 11.32 -12.09
N THR A 250 -27.69 10.49 -12.49
CA THR A 250 -28.61 9.82 -11.57
C THR A 250 -28.19 8.36 -11.37
N ALA A 251 -28.19 7.92 -10.11
CA ALA A 251 -27.95 6.52 -9.73
C ALA A 251 -29.12 6.00 -8.89
N ALA A 252 -29.53 4.76 -9.18
CA ALA A 252 -30.47 4.00 -8.33
C ALA A 252 -29.69 3.28 -7.26
N VAL A 253 -29.95 3.58 -5.98
CA VAL A 253 -29.29 2.98 -4.81
C VAL A 253 -30.29 2.13 -4.06
N THR A 254 -30.00 0.84 -3.91
CA THR A 254 -30.76 -0.07 -3.07
C THR A 254 -30.03 -0.31 -1.76
N PHE A 255 -30.72 -0.11 -0.65
CA PHE A 255 -30.15 -0.22 0.69
C PHE A 255 -31.13 -0.79 1.69
N THR A 256 -30.63 -1.34 2.78
CA THR A 256 -31.41 -1.80 3.93
C THR A 256 -31.03 -0.98 5.14
N GLY A 257 -32.02 -0.46 5.85
CA GLY A 257 -31.78 0.39 7.01
C GLY A 257 -33.05 0.68 7.79
N GLY A 258 -32.91 1.54 8.79
CA GLY A 258 -33.99 1.88 9.72
C GLY A 258 -34.37 0.73 10.67
N PRO A 259 -35.37 0.94 11.57
CA PRO A 259 -35.73 -0.04 12.61
C PRO A 259 -36.22 -1.39 12.09
N ALA A 260 -36.79 -1.42 10.88
CA ALA A 260 -37.37 -2.62 10.28
C ALA A 260 -36.40 -3.37 9.35
N TYR A 261 -35.22 -2.82 9.07
CA TYR A 261 -34.27 -3.35 8.10
C TYR A 261 -34.87 -3.66 6.72
N GLU A 262 -35.82 -2.81 6.28
CA GLU A 262 -36.48 -2.97 5.00
C GLU A 262 -35.59 -2.56 3.84
N SER A 263 -35.63 -3.34 2.76
CA SER A 263 -34.95 -3.00 1.51
C SER A 263 -35.72 -1.91 0.77
N ARG A 264 -35.03 -0.83 0.43
CA ARG A 264 -35.58 0.32 -0.30
C ARG A 264 -34.66 0.71 -1.44
N SER A 265 -35.25 1.20 -2.53
CA SER A 265 -34.50 1.75 -3.66
C SER A 265 -34.87 3.21 -3.86
N VAL A 266 -33.88 4.06 -4.04
CA VAL A 266 -34.05 5.50 -4.26
C VAL A 266 -33.15 5.95 -5.43
N ASN A 267 -33.60 6.98 -6.13
CA ASN A 267 -32.77 7.63 -7.14
C ASN A 267 -32.09 8.85 -6.54
N LEU A 268 -30.77 8.89 -6.64
CA LEU A 268 -29.96 10.01 -6.20
C LEU A 268 -29.34 10.69 -7.43
N THR A 269 -29.28 12.01 -7.41
CA THR A 269 -28.60 12.78 -8.46
C THR A 269 -27.31 13.36 -7.91
N ALA A 270 -26.20 13.11 -8.59
CA ALA A 270 -24.90 13.63 -8.24
C ALA A 270 -24.88 15.16 -8.37
N TYR A 271 -24.33 15.82 -7.37
CA TYR A 271 -24.15 17.27 -7.34
C TYR A 271 -22.70 17.61 -7.02
N ASN A 272 -22.27 18.81 -7.37
CA ASN A 272 -20.95 19.29 -6.98
C ASN A 272 -20.89 19.44 -5.45
N ASP A 273 -20.29 18.47 -4.79
CA ASP A 273 -20.09 18.43 -3.34
C ASP A 273 -18.67 18.90 -2.95
N SER A 274 -17.92 19.49 -3.88
CA SER A 274 -16.51 19.86 -3.68
C SER A 274 -15.66 18.71 -3.15
N TYR A 275 -15.96 17.49 -3.59
CA TYR A 275 -15.32 16.23 -3.13
C TYR A 275 -15.53 15.89 -1.64
N ASP A 276 -16.48 16.52 -0.94
CA ASP A 276 -16.69 16.31 0.50
C ASP A 276 -16.88 14.82 0.86
N SER A 277 -17.76 14.10 0.15
CA SER A 277 -17.97 12.68 0.42
C SER A 277 -16.71 11.83 0.18
N LEU A 278 -15.87 12.19 -0.82
CA LEU A 278 -14.60 11.51 -1.07
C LEU A 278 -13.56 11.83 0.03
N ILE A 279 -13.52 13.09 0.49
CA ILE A 279 -12.65 13.51 1.61
C ILE A 279 -13.06 12.76 2.88
N LYS A 280 -14.36 12.68 3.20
CA LYS A 280 -14.86 11.96 4.37
C LYS A 280 -14.53 10.47 4.33
N SER A 281 -14.51 9.83 3.16
CA SER A 281 -14.08 8.45 3.01
C SER A 281 -12.56 8.26 3.15
N SER A 282 -11.75 9.32 3.07
CA SER A 282 -10.28 9.26 3.19
C SER A 282 -9.80 8.83 4.57
N PHE A 283 -10.66 8.91 5.59
CA PHE A 283 -10.36 8.44 6.93
C PHE A 283 -9.84 7.01 6.96
N PHE A 284 -10.41 6.12 6.14
CA PHE A 284 -10.03 4.71 6.08
C PHE A 284 -8.67 4.45 5.44
N VAL A 285 -8.07 5.45 4.81
CA VAL A 285 -6.72 5.38 4.25
C VAL A 285 -5.68 6.15 5.09
N GLY A 286 -6.01 6.56 6.30
CA GLY A 286 -5.10 7.29 7.18
C GLY A 286 -4.92 8.78 6.87
N LYS A 287 -5.67 9.29 5.92
CA LYS A 287 -5.55 10.65 5.36
C LYS A 287 -6.07 11.78 6.25
N GLN A 288 -6.85 11.47 7.25
CA GLN A 288 -7.69 12.40 7.98
C GLN A 288 -6.93 13.57 8.62
N ILE A 289 -5.70 13.34 9.02
CA ILE A 289 -4.92 14.29 9.82
C ILE A 289 -4.25 15.35 8.94
N ASN A 290 -3.97 15.04 7.68
CA ASN A 290 -3.12 15.84 6.82
C ASN A 290 -3.84 16.55 5.68
N ASP A 291 -4.92 15.95 5.15
CA ASP A 291 -5.57 16.46 3.94
C ASP A 291 -6.36 17.74 4.15
N ILE A 292 -6.68 18.06 5.38
CA ILE A 292 -7.61 19.15 5.66
C ILE A 292 -6.89 20.48 5.79
N GLY A 293 -5.54 20.51 5.72
CA GLY A 293 -4.76 21.76 5.93
C GLY A 293 -5.08 22.41 7.28
N ALA A 294 -5.80 21.67 8.14
CA ALA A 294 -6.31 22.14 9.38
C ALA A 294 -5.50 21.55 10.53
N ALA A 295 -5.41 22.31 11.60
CA ALA A 295 -5.06 21.77 12.90
C ALA A 295 -5.87 20.49 13.14
N ASP A 296 -5.21 19.42 13.58
CA ASP A 296 -5.91 18.26 14.13
C ASP A 296 -6.14 18.54 15.63
N PRO A 297 -7.33 19.01 16.03
CA PRO A 297 -7.58 19.36 17.43
C PRO A 297 -7.54 18.14 18.34
N LEU A 298 -7.83 16.95 17.81
CA LEU A 298 -7.84 15.70 18.56
C LEU A 298 -6.41 15.23 18.87
N ASN A 299 -5.47 15.56 17.99
CA ASN A 299 -4.08 15.16 18.11
C ASN A 299 -3.12 16.29 18.47
N GLY A 300 -3.62 17.50 18.73
CA GLY A 300 -2.79 18.64 19.11
C GLY A 300 -1.85 19.13 18.02
N ILE A 301 -2.16 18.83 16.75
CA ILE A 301 -1.33 19.21 15.60
C ILE A 301 -1.76 20.58 15.12
N THR A 302 -0.82 21.52 15.12
CA THR A 302 -0.99 22.83 14.50
C THR A 302 -0.69 22.77 13.01
N PRO A 303 -1.13 23.72 12.17
CA PRO A 303 -0.83 23.75 10.74
C PRO A 303 0.67 23.68 10.42
N GLN A 304 1.54 24.26 11.25
CA GLN A 304 2.99 24.18 11.08
C GLN A 304 3.54 22.77 11.36
N ILE A 305 2.95 22.09 12.35
CA ILE A 305 3.33 20.70 12.70
C ILE A 305 2.76 19.73 11.67
N ALA A 306 1.60 20.02 11.09
CA ALA A 306 0.99 19.17 10.06
C ALA A 306 1.88 18.97 8.82
N ASN A 307 2.73 19.95 8.51
CA ASN A 307 3.68 19.89 7.40
C ASN A 307 5.04 19.28 7.77
N ALA A 308 5.28 18.97 9.03
CA ALA A 308 6.54 18.35 9.43
C ALA A 308 6.56 16.86 9.09
N THR A 309 7.66 16.39 8.52
CA THR A 309 7.83 14.98 8.13
C THR A 309 7.71 14.04 9.32
N VAL A 310 8.25 14.43 10.47
CA VAL A 310 8.12 13.68 11.73
C VAL A 310 7.57 14.59 12.81
N THR A 311 6.53 14.11 13.50
CA THR A 311 5.99 14.76 14.70
C THR A 311 5.87 13.76 15.83
N SER A 312 6.01 14.23 17.08
CA SER A 312 5.90 13.35 18.24
C SER A 312 5.23 14.03 19.44
N ARG A 313 4.62 13.20 20.29
CA ARG A 313 4.03 13.64 21.56
C ARG A 313 3.94 12.48 22.55
N THR A 314 3.88 12.79 23.83
CA THR A 314 3.51 11.81 24.85
C THR A 314 1.98 11.74 24.95
N LEU A 315 1.43 10.55 24.85
CA LEU A 315 0.00 10.30 25.06
C LEU A 315 -0.35 10.34 26.57
N PRO A 316 -1.63 10.50 26.92
CA PRO A 316 -2.06 10.53 28.32
C PRO A 316 -1.60 9.32 29.14
N ASP A 317 -1.51 8.14 28.49
CA ASP A 317 -1.10 6.87 29.12
C ASP A 317 0.44 6.74 29.24
N GLY A 318 1.19 7.79 28.86
CA GLY A 318 2.64 7.82 28.89
C GLY A 318 3.35 7.21 27.69
N TYR A 319 2.60 6.68 26.70
CA TYR A 319 3.19 6.18 25.47
C TYR A 319 3.76 7.32 24.63
N MET A 320 4.89 7.06 23.97
CA MET A 320 5.42 7.97 22.96
C MET A 320 4.72 7.67 21.62
N TYR A 321 4.02 8.65 21.08
CA TYR A 321 3.47 8.62 19.74
C TYR A 321 4.39 9.38 18.79
N ILE A 322 4.77 8.75 17.68
CA ILE A 322 5.64 9.32 16.65
C ILE A 322 4.96 9.07 15.30
N ARG A 323 4.59 10.16 14.61
CA ARG A 323 4.07 10.09 13.24
C ARG A 323 5.19 10.38 12.27
N ILE A 324 5.30 9.52 11.24
CA ILE A 324 6.34 9.56 10.21
C ILE A 324 5.66 9.57 8.85
N LEU A 325 5.79 10.67 8.11
CA LEU A 325 5.14 10.87 6.80
C LEU A 325 6.03 10.50 5.63
N GLY A 326 7.32 10.30 5.88
CA GLY A 326 8.30 9.91 4.88
C GLY A 326 9.69 9.80 5.49
N GLU A 327 10.56 9.14 4.77
CA GLU A 327 11.98 8.96 5.09
C GLU A 327 12.79 10.00 4.31
N SER A 328 12.45 11.29 4.50
CA SER A 328 13.23 12.40 3.96
C SER A 328 14.39 12.75 4.90
N TYR A 329 15.39 13.38 4.33
CA TYR A 329 16.62 13.70 5.06
C TYR A 329 16.40 14.47 6.35
N ASP A 330 15.43 15.38 6.38
CA ASP A 330 15.04 16.19 7.53
C ASP A 330 14.25 15.43 8.61
N ALA A 331 13.81 14.21 8.31
CA ALA A 331 13.02 13.39 9.24
C ALA A 331 13.84 12.87 10.42
N TYR A 332 15.12 12.54 10.19
CA TYR A 332 15.94 11.85 11.21
C TYR A 332 16.18 12.65 12.49
N PRO A 333 16.54 13.94 12.46
CA PRO A 333 16.73 14.70 13.69
C PRO A 333 15.50 14.73 14.61
N ALA A 334 14.31 14.87 14.03
CA ALA A 334 13.06 14.87 14.79
C ALA A 334 12.72 13.47 15.32
N PHE A 335 12.91 12.42 14.52
CA PHE A 335 12.75 11.03 14.94
C PHE A 335 13.71 10.68 16.08
N LYS A 336 15.00 11.00 15.93
CA LYS A 336 16.03 10.78 16.95
C LYS A 336 15.68 11.47 18.27
N ALA A 337 15.25 12.74 18.22
CA ALA A 337 14.83 13.48 19.41
C ALA A 337 13.62 12.81 20.11
N ALA A 338 12.63 12.34 19.32
CA ALA A 338 11.48 11.62 19.86
C ALA A 338 11.89 10.31 20.55
N MET A 339 12.80 9.54 19.93
CA MET A 339 13.30 8.30 20.52
C MET A 339 14.11 8.53 21.78
N GLN A 340 14.96 9.54 21.79
CA GLN A 340 15.71 9.95 23.00
C GLN A 340 14.76 10.38 24.13
N ALA A 341 13.71 11.12 23.82
CA ALA A 341 12.67 11.49 24.78
C ALA A 341 11.90 10.26 25.30
N ALA A 342 11.55 9.31 24.44
CA ALA A 342 10.90 8.06 24.85
C ALA A 342 11.75 7.28 25.87
N ILE A 343 13.06 7.20 25.61
CA ILE A 343 14.00 6.50 26.49
C ILE A 343 14.21 7.26 27.80
N ALA A 344 14.46 8.57 27.73
CA ALA A 344 14.69 9.41 28.92
C ALA A 344 13.48 9.45 29.86
N ASN A 345 12.28 9.46 29.31
CA ASN A 345 11.03 9.46 30.06
C ASN A 345 10.56 8.05 30.48
N ASN A 346 11.35 7.01 30.18
CA ASN A 346 10.96 5.61 30.40
C ASN A 346 9.56 5.31 29.85
N SER A 347 9.28 5.74 28.63
CA SER A 347 7.98 5.51 27.99
C SER A 347 7.65 4.01 28.00
N PRO A 348 6.46 3.61 28.51
CA PRO A 348 6.11 2.20 28.63
C PRO A 348 5.82 1.51 27.29
N GLY A 349 5.71 2.26 26.20
CA GLY A 349 5.52 1.79 24.83
C GLY A 349 5.70 2.93 23.83
N VAL A 350 5.90 2.57 22.57
CA VAL A 350 5.99 3.50 21.45
C VAL A 350 4.93 3.14 20.41
N VAL A 351 4.20 4.14 19.91
CA VAL A 351 3.35 4.04 18.73
C VAL A 351 4.03 4.74 17.57
N LEU A 352 4.30 4.02 16.49
CA LEU A 352 4.80 4.56 15.24
C LEU A 352 3.64 4.63 14.22
N ASP A 353 3.37 5.82 13.72
CA ASP A 353 2.27 6.04 12.77
C ASP A 353 2.83 6.31 11.37
N PHE A 354 2.71 5.30 10.52
CA PHE A 354 3.08 5.33 9.10
C PHE A 354 1.85 5.42 8.18
N ARG A 355 0.66 5.67 8.70
CA ARG A 355 -0.59 5.59 7.91
C ARG A 355 -0.63 6.45 6.65
N TRP A 356 0.25 7.40 6.51
CA TRP A 356 0.39 8.21 5.30
C TRP A 356 1.84 8.40 4.88
N ASN A 357 2.65 7.42 5.11
CA ASN A 357 4.05 7.51 4.77
C ASN A 357 4.24 7.13 3.28
N GLY A 358 4.64 8.10 2.47
CA GLY A 358 4.87 7.91 1.03
C GLY A 358 6.22 7.31 0.68
N GLY A 359 7.04 6.98 1.67
CA GLY A 359 8.40 6.47 1.47
C GLY A 359 9.47 7.56 1.47
N GLY A 360 10.62 7.23 0.94
CA GLY A 360 11.80 8.08 0.88
C GLY A 360 13.09 7.26 0.78
N GLU A 361 13.99 7.46 1.73
CA GLU A 361 15.32 6.85 1.76
C GLU A 361 15.35 5.53 2.56
N ASP A 362 15.62 4.42 1.89
CA ASP A 362 15.70 3.09 2.52
C ASP A 362 16.80 3.02 3.60
N ASN A 363 17.94 3.67 3.38
CA ASN A 363 19.00 3.77 4.38
C ASN A 363 18.54 4.47 5.66
N LEU A 364 17.66 5.46 5.56
CA LEU A 364 17.08 6.13 6.71
C LEU A 364 16.09 5.21 7.43
N ALA A 365 15.26 4.48 6.70
CA ALA A 365 14.37 3.48 7.29
C ALA A 365 15.15 2.38 8.02
N ALA A 366 16.26 1.89 7.44
CA ALA A 366 17.16 0.95 8.09
C ALA A 366 17.77 1.51 9.39
N CYS A 367 18.15 2.80 9.38
CA CYS A 367 18.62 3.51 10.55
C CYS A 367 17.52 3.64 11.62
N MET A 368 16.31 4.03 11.26
CA MET A 368 15.18 4.13 12.19
C MET A 368 14.87 2.77 12.85
N ALA A 369 14.88 1.68 12.08
CA ALA A 369 14.67 0.34 12.62
C ALA A 369 15.76 -0.04 13.64
N GLY A 370 16.99 0.43 13.47
CA GLY A 370 18.12 0.16 14.36
C GLY A 370 17.93 0.64 15.81
N TRP A 371 17.00 1.56 16.08
CA TRP A 371 16.65 2.00 17.43
C TRP A 371 15.96 0.93 18.27
N TYR A 372 15.50 -0.15 17.64
CA TYR A 372 14.72 -1.23 18.25
C TYR A 372 15.43 -2.59 18.23
N LEU A 373 16.55 -2.70 17.49
CA LEU A 373 17.26 -3.96 17.28
C LEU A 373 18.36 -4.17 18.33
N ASP A 374 18.66 -5.43 18.65
CA ASP A 374 19.74 -5.84 19.58
C ASP A 374 20.99 -6.32 18.83
N ARG A 375 20.87 -6.62 17.56
CA ARG A 375 21.95 -7.08 16.67
C ARG A 375 21.72 -6.55 15.27
N PRO A 376 22.74 -6.52 14.40
CA PRO A 376 22.57 -6.23 13.00
C PRO A 376 21.58 -7.22 12.35
N VAL A 377 20.67 -6.72 11.55
CA VAL A 377 19.70 -7.49 10.79
C VAL A 377 19.80 -7.09 9.33
N PHE A 378 19.82 -8.08 8.46
CA PHE A 378 19.80 -7.85 7.02
C PHE A 378 18.53 -7.07 6.64
N PHE A 379 18.73 -5.97 5.91
CA PHE A 379 17.64 -5.09 5.50
C PHE A 379 17.22 -5.43 4.08
N GLU A 380 18.09 -5.23 3.08
CA GLU A 380 17.79 -5.52 1.68
C GLU A 380 19.04 -5.65 0.81
N HIS A 381 18.87 -6.30 -0.33
CA HIS A 381 19.66 -6.09 -1.54
C HIS A 381 18.86 -5.20 -2.49
N ALA A 382 19.31 -3.97 -2.72
CA ALA A 382 18.75 -3.12 -3.75
C ALA A 382 19.35 -3.47 -5.12
N THR A 383 18.51 -3.53 -6.14
CA THR A 383 18.92 -3.79 -7.53
C THR A 383 18.48 -2.66 -8.44
N MET A 384 19.07 -2.57 -9.64
CA MET A 384 18.68 -1.59 -10.64
C MET A 384 18.94 -2.14 -12.05
N TYR A 385 18.10 -1.76 -13.00
CA TYR A 385 18.34 -2.05 -14.41
C TYR A 385 19.54 -1.24 -14.93
N ASP A 386 20.51 -1.93 -15.53
CA ASP A 386 21.66 -1.32 -16.19
C ASP A 386 21.44 -1.33 -17.71
N PRO A 387 21.19 -0.17 -18.34
CA PRO A 387 21.00 -0.08 -19.79
C PRO A 387 22.23 -0.52 -20.60
N GLY A 388 23.43 -0.42 -20.02
CA GLY A 388 24.67 -0.80 -20.69
C GLY A 388 24.78 -2.31 -20.89
N THR A 389 24.25 -3.09 -19.95
CA THR A 389 24.26 -4.56 -20.02
C THR A 389 22.89 -5.15 -20.40
N GLY A 390 21.82 -4.35 -20.35
CA GLY A 390 20.44 -4.81 -20.57
C GLY A 390 19.95 -5.75 -19.47
N ARG A 391 20.48 -5.67 -18.25
CA ARG A 391 20.18 -6.57 -17.13
C ARG A 391 19.96 -5.80 -15.83
N THR A 392 19.22 -6.38 -14.92
CA THR A 392 19.18 -5.92 -13.54
C THR A 392 20.46 -6.33 -12.82
N VAL A 393 21.13 -5.37 -12.19
CA VAL A 393 22.38 -5.55 -11.45
C VAL A 393 22.19 -5.20 -9.98
N PRO A 394 22.93 -5.85 -9.06
CA PRO A 394 22.99 -5.43 -7.67
C PRO A 394 23.52 -4.00 -7.55
N LEU A 395 22.89 -3.20 -6.71
CA LEU A 395 23.23 -1.81 -6.46
C LEU A 395 23.89 -1.64 -5.08
N THR A 396 23.15 -2.01 -4.03
CA THR A 396 23.62 -1.92 -2.65
C THR A 396 23.16 -3.13 -1.85
N THR A 397 23.84 -3.35 -0.71
CA THR A 397 23.38 -4.25 0.35
C THR A 397 23.35 -3.45 1.64
N THR A 398 22.18 -3.40 2.27
CA THR A 398 21.94 -2.62 3.47
C THR A 398 21.64 -3.52 4.67
N TRP A 399 22.20 -3.17 5.81
CA TRP A 399 21.96 -3.80 7.11
C TRP A 399 21.41 -2.75 8.07
N SER A 400 20.34 -3.08 8.77
CA SER A 400 19.89 -2.29 9.91
C SER A 400 20.74 -2.65 11.13
N LYS A 401 21.47 -1.67 11.67
CA LYS A 401 22.37 -1.85 12.82
C LYS A 401 21.80 -1.22 14.07
N PRO A 402 21.99 -1.88 15.24
CA PRO A 402 21.58 -1.33 16.51
C PRO A 402 22.18 0.05 16.77
N GLN A 403 21.36 0.99 17.19
CA GLN A 403 21.85 2.28 17.66
C GLN A 403 22.58 2.14 19.01
N PRO A 404 23.54 3.02 19.35
CA PRO A 404 24.21 3.01 20.66
C PRO A 404 23.24 3.08 21.85
N VAL A 405 22.17 3.86 21.69
CA VAL A 405 21.05 3.94 22.65
C VAL A 405 19.80 3.39 21.99
N ARG A 406 19.14 2.44 22.63
CA ARG A 406 18.05 1.64 22.04
C ARG A 406 16.82 1.63 22.92
N TYR A 407 15.67 1.51 22.29
CA TYR A 407 14.40 1.32 22.97
C TYR A 407 14.03 -0.18 23.03
N TYR A 408 13.80 -0.68 24.24
CA TYR A 408 13.50 -2.10 24.48
C TYR A 408 12.03 -2.39 24.76
N GLY A 409 11.21 -1.36 25.00
CA GLY A 409 9.79 -1.51 25.27
C GLY A 409 9.00 -1.98 24.04
N PRO A 410 7.72 -2.30 24.22
CA PRO A 410 6.84 -2.72 23.13
C PRO A 410 6.59 -1.59 22.12
N VAL A 411 6.43 -1.96 20.85
CA VAL A 411 6.20 -1.03 19.74
C VAL A 411 4.95 -1.46 18.98
N ALA A 412 3.96 -0.57 18.90
CA ALA A 412 2.82 -0.71 18.01
C ALA A 412 3.04 0.17 16.78
N MET A 413 2.77 -0.36 15.60
CA MET A 413 2.89 0.38 14.34
C MET A 413 1.52 0.46 13.68
N MET A 414 1.13 1.65 13.22
CA MET A 414 -0.08 1.86 12.44
C MET A 414 0.30 2.13 10.99
N VAL A 415 -0.33 1.42 10.08
CA VAL A 415 -0.12 1.55 8.63
C VAL A 415 -1.44 1.75 7.89
N SER A 416 -1.38 2.02 6.60
CA SER A 416 -2.55 2.06 5.72
C SER A 416 -2.14 1.73 4.28
N PRO A 417 -3.07 1.53 3.33
CA PRO A 417 -2.76 1.37 1.91
C PRO A 417 -2.07 2.58 1.26
N ASP A 418 -1.94 3.70 1.97
CA ASP A 418 -1.14 4.85 1.52
C ASP A 418 0.33 4.79 2.00
N ALA A 419 0.68 3.86 2.91
CA ALA A 419 2.06 3.60 3.29
C ALA A 419 2.72 2.76 2.19
N MET A 420 3.75 3.31 1.54
CA MET A 420 4.43 2.68 0.41
C MET A 420 5.93 2.94 0.44
N SER A 421 6.69 2.20 -0.38
CA SER A 421 8.14 2.38 -0.51
C SER A 421 8.84 2.24 0.85
N SER A 422 9.84 3.06 1.15
CA SER A 422 10.53 3.05 2.45
C SER A 422 9.59 3.19 3.67
N GLY A 423 8.35 3.69 3.49
CA GLY A 423 7.31 3.73 4.51
C GLY A 423 6.82 2.34 4.95
N GLU A 424 7.08 1.31 4.14
CA GLU A 424 6.79 -0.09 4.48
C GLU A 424 7.97 -0.76 5.21
N ALA A 425 9.16 -0.18 5.14
CA ALA A 425 10.41 -0.79 5.56
C ALA A 425 10.52 -0.98 7.08
N VAL A 426 10.26 0.05 7.89
CA VAL A 426 10.30 -0.06 9.34
C VAL A 426 9.23 -1.04 9.85
N PRO A 427 7.96 -0.97 9.41
CA PRO A 427 6.95 -1.98 9.71
C PRO A 427 7.39 -3.40 9.33
N MET A 428 7.96 -3.62 8.15
CA MET A 428 8.51 -4.89 7.70
C MET A 428 9.59 -5.39 8.66
N MET A 429 10.60 -4.56 8.95
CA MET A 429 11.74 -4.95 9.77
C MET A 429 11.34 -5.29 11.21
N LEU A 430 10.49 -4.49 11.84
CA LEU A 430 10.08 -4.73 13.22
C LEU A 430 9.13 -5.92 13.33
N THR A 431 8.32 -6.19 12.33
CA THR A 431 7.48 -7.38 12.24
C THR A 431 8.34 -8.64 12.02
N LYS A 432 9.25 -8.62 11.02
CA LYS A 432 10.20 -9.72 10.71
C LYS A 432 11.01 -10.12 11.93
N THR A 433 11.42 -9.16 12.73
CA THR A 433 12.26 -9.39 13.92
C THR A 433 11.47 -9.65 15.21
N GLY A 434 10.14 -9.57 15.17
CA GLY A 434 9.28 -9.70 16.36
C GLY A 434 9.42 -8.55 17.36
N ARG A 435 9.95 -7.40 16.94
CA ARG A 435 10.17 -6.23 17.79
C ARG A 435 8.97 -5.28 17.87
N GLY A 436 8.01 -5.42 16.96
CA GLY A 436 6.81 -4.61 16.92
C GLY A 436 5.63 -5.37 16.33
N ALA A 437 4.43 -4.86 16.55
CA ALA A 437 3.19 -5.33 15.95
C ALA A 437 2.57 -4.24 15.07
N VAL A 438 2.13 -4.62 13.88
CA VAL A 438 1.29 -3.75 13.05
C VAL A 438 -0.15 -3.86 13.51
N VAL A 439 -0.71 -2.77 14.01
CA VAL A 439 -2.08 -2.67 14.55
C VAL A 439 -2.87 -1.74 13.64
N SER A 440 -3.61 -2.27 12.68
CA SER A 440 -4.26 -1.48 11.63
C SER A 440 -5.48 -2.18 11.04
N TRP A 441 -6.35 -1.41 10.37
CA TRP A 441 -7.46 -1.95 9.57
C TRP A 441 -6.96 -2.67 8.33
N TYR A 442 -5.97 -2.09 7.64
CA TYR A 442 -5.43 -2.55 6.37
C TYR A 442 -3.94 -2.76 6.47
N GLY A 443 -3.37 -3.50 5.51
CA GLY A 443 -1.94 -3.54 5.29
C GLY A 443 -1.42 -2.28 4.58
N THR A 444 -0.14 -2.32 4.23
CA THR A 444 0.53 -1.29 3.42
C THR A 444 0.24 -1.48 1.92
N ASP A 445 0.74 -0.58 1.07
CA ASP A 445 0.44 -0.60 -0.36
C ASP A 445 0.99 -1.81 -1.11
N GLY A 446 2.16 -2.34 -0.72
CA GLY A 446 2.84 -3.39 -1.48
C GLY A 446 3.53 -2.87 -2.74
N ALA A 447 4.10 -1.69 -2.66
CA ALA A 447 4.94 -1.07 -3.69
C ALA A 447 6.25 -0.61 -3.06
N TYR A 448 7.27 -1.44 -3.14
CA TYR A 448 8.58 -1.25 -2.50
C TYR A 448 9.73 -1.20 -3.52
N GLY A 449 9.39 -1.22 -4.82
CA GLY A 449 10.37 -1.17 -5.89
C GLY A 449 11.17 0.12 -5.93
N ILE A 450 12.38 0.04 -6.48
CA ILE A 450 13.29 1.18 -6.58
C ILE A 450 12.98 1.96 -7.86
N ASN A 451 12.56 3.21 -7.69
CA ASN A 451 12.34 4.11 -8.82
C ASN A 451 13.67 4.42 -9.49
N GLY A 452 13.72 4.29 -10.82
CA GLY A 452 14.96 4.48 -11.58
C GLY A 452 14.78 5.13 -12.94
N PHE A 453 13.58 5.16 -13.48
CA PHE A 453 13.33 5.76 -14.79
C PHE A 453 12.17 6.74 -14.76
N GLN A 454 12.37 7.82 -15.49
CA GLN A 454 11.42 8.89 -15.73
C GLN A 454 11.23 9.08 -17.22
N ALA A 455 9.98 9.27 -17.64
CA ALA A 455 9.65 9.69 -18.99
C ALA A 455 8.81 10.98 -18.94
N ILE A 456 9.22 11.98 -19.72
CA ILE A 456 8.44 13.21 -19.89
C ILE A 456 7.64 13.09 -21.17
N MET A 457 6.33 13.03 -21.04
CA MET A 457 5.38 12.87 -22.12
C MET A 457 4.96 14.24 -22.70
N PRO A 458 4.35 14.29 -23.89
CA PRO A 458 3.69 15.49 -24.37
C PRO A 458 2.75 16.09 -23.32
N LEU A 459 2.62 17.40 -23.29
CA LEU A 459 1.91 18.19 -22.28
C LEU A 459 2.60 18.19 -20.89
N ASP A 460 3.89 17.85 -20.84
CA ASP A 460 4.71 17.83 -19.62
C ASP A 460 4.15 16.90 -18.52
N PHE A 461 3.64 15.73 -18.92
CA PHE A 461 3.29 14.70 -17.97
C PHE A 461 4.53 13.89 -17.59
N ASP A 462 4.84 13.90 -16.32
CA ASP A 462 5.99 13.17 -15.76
C ASP A 462 5.58 11.78 -15.28
N ILE A 463 6.17 10.74 -15.85
CA ILE A 463 5.91 9.34 -15.50
C ILE A 463 7.16 8.75 -14.87
N LEU A 464 6.98 8.17 -13.68
CA LEU A 464 7.99 7.38 -13.00
C LEU A 464 7.56 5.92 -12.92
N PHE A 465 8.54 5.01 -12.91
CA PHE A 465 8.30 3.60 -12.67
C PHE A 465 9.54 2.91 -12.10
N PRO A 466 9.37 1.82 -11.32
CA PRO A 466 10.51 1.11 -10.74
C PRO A 466 11.28 0.34 -11.82
N ALA A 467 12.58 0.56 -11.84
CA ALA A 467 13.52 -0.18 -12.67
C ALA A 467 14.44 -1.08 -11.82
N GLY A 468 14.22 -1.12 -10.53
CA GLY A 468 14.89 -1.99 -9.57
C GLY A 468 13.92 -2.57 -8.56
N ALA A 469 14.37 -3.62 -7.88
CA ALA A 469 13.64 -4.30 -6.84
C ALA A 469 14.49 -4.37 -5.57
N SER A 470 13.82 -4.36 -4.41
CA SER A 470 14.41 -4.68 -3.13
C SER A 470 14.20 -6.17 -2.84
N LEU A 471 15.28 -6.88 -2.55
CA LEU A 471 15.31 -8.33 -2.36
C LEU A 471 15.75 -8.68 -0.94
N ASP A 472 15.28 -9.81 -0.43
CA ASP A 472 15.70 -10.36 0.85
C ASP A 472 17.09 -11.04 0.76
N GLU A 473 17.54 -11.61 1.86
CA GLU A 473 18.80 -12.36 1.99
C GLU A 473 18.89 -13.59 1.07
N ASN A 474 17.78 -14.04 0.49
CA ASN A 474 17.68 -15.16 -0.44
C ASN A 474 17.40 -14.68 -1.87
N TYR A 475 17.50 -13.39 -2.13
CA TYR A 475 17.19 -12.76 -3.41
C TYR A 475 15.71 -12.88 -3.82
N ALA A 476 14.79 -13.09 -2.89
CA ALA A 476 13.36 -13.00 -3.14
C ALA A 476 12.86 -11.56 -3.00
N ILE A 477 11.89 -11.19 -3.81
CA ILE A 477 11.23 -9.87 -3.74
C ILE A 477 10.61 -9.69 -2.35
N LEU A 478 10.88 -8.56 -1.69
CA LEU A 478 10.51 -8.31 -0.31
C LEU A 478 9.00 -8.03 -0.14
N VAL A 479 8.58 -6.83 -0.39
CA VAL A 479 7.26 -6.31 0.00
C VAL A 479 6.30 -6.20 -1.18
N ASP A 480 6.85 -6.05 -2.40
CA ASP A 480 6.07 -5.82 -3.60
C ASP A 480 5.01 -6.89 -3.85
N SER A 481 3.79 -6.44 -4.11
CA SER A 481 2.68 -7.33 -4.41
C SER A 481 2.92 -8.10 -5.73
N ASN A 482 2.45 -9.34 -5.76
CA ASN A 482 2.57 -10.24 -6.92
C ASN A 482 1.39 -10.10 -7.91
N ALA A 483 1.36 -10.94 -8.93
CA ALA A 483 0.28 -10.99 -9.93
C ALA A 483 -1.13 -11.22 -9.34
N SER A 484 -1.23 -11.78 -8.14
CA SER A 484 -2.51 -11.94 -7.41
C SER A 484 -2.84 -10.74 -6.52
N LEU A 485 -2.08 -9.65 -6.60
CA LEU A 485 -2.23 -8.44 -5.79
C LEU A 485 -2.05 -8.70 -4.28
N VAL A 486 -1.23 -9.68 -3.94
CA VAL A 486 -0.86 -10.03 -2.56
C VAL A 486 0.55 -9.54 -2.30
N GLY A 487 0.70 -8.69 -1.30
CA GLY A 487 1.97 -8.06 -0.88
C GLY A 487 1.73 -7.06 0.23
N GLY A 488 2.71 -6.20 0.45
CA GLY A 488 2.69 -5.24 1.55
C GLY A 488 2.93 -5.88 2.91
N VAL A 489 2.95 -5.04 3.94
CA VAL A 489 3.07 -5.47 5.34
C VAL A 489 1.67 -5.58 5.94
N ALA A 490 1.22 -6.81 6.14
CA ALA A 490 -0.10 -7.08 6.71
C ALA A 490 -0.16 -6.75 8.22
N PRO A 491 -1.33 -6.36 8.76
CA PRO A 491 -1.53 -6.23 10.19
C PRO A 491 -1.26 -7.56 10.92
N THR A 492 -0.43 -7.51 11.96
CA THR A 492 -0.27 -8.63 12.90
C THR A 492 -1.39 -8.66 13.94
N VAL A 493 -1.98 -7.48 14.19
CA VAL A 493 -3.18 -7.27 15.00
C VAL A 493 -4.16 -6.47 14.15
N ARG A 494 -5.08 -7.17 13.50
CA ARG A 494 -6.08 -6.51 12.66
C ARG A 494 -7.10 -5.80 13.54
N VAL A 495 -7.23 -4.49 13.36
CA VAL A 495 -8.33 -3.73 13.94
C VAL A 495 -9.62 -4.14 13.20
N PRO A 496 -10.69 -4.56 13.89
CA PRO A 496 -11.92 -4.91 13.22
C PRO A 496 -12.46 -3.73 12.39
N LEU A 497 -12.82 -3.98 11.15
CA LEU A 497 -13.55 -3.01 10.33
C LEU A 497 -15.03 -3.45 10.32
N ASP A 498 -15.75 -3.02 11.32
CA ASP A 498 -17.17 -3.32 11.55
C ASP A 498 -17.99 -2.03 11.76
N ARG A 499 -19.29 -2.18 11.98
CA ARG A 499 -20.19 -1.03 12.14
C ARG A 499 -19.83 -0.16 13.34
N ASP A 500 -19.37 -0.77 14.45
CA ASP A 500 -19.01 -0.03 15.66
C ASP A 500 -17.76 0.82 15.41
N THR A 501 -16.70 0.21 14.90
CA THR A 501 -15.44 0.90 14.63
C THR A 501 -15.60 1.98 13.56
N VAL A 502 -16.42 1.74 12.53
CA VAL A 502 -16.76 2.76 11.53
C VAL A 502 -17.52 3.93 12.18
N ALA A 503 -18.54 3.65 13.01
CA ALA A 503 -19.31 4.69 13.68
C ALA A 503 -18.43 5.54 14.62
N ARG A 504 -17.55 4.92 15.40
CA ARG A 504 -16.57 5.60 16.27
C ARG A 504 -15.63 6.48 15.47
N ALA A 505 -15.10 5.95 14.36
CA ALA A 505 -14.23 6.68 13.46
C ALA A 505 -14.92 7.92 12.86
N MET A 506 -16.16 7.76 12.40
CA MET A 506 -16.93 8.88 11.84
C MET A 506 -17.36 9.89 12.90
N ALA A 507 -17.41 9.49 14.17
CA ALA A 507 -17.59 10.39 15.31
C ALA A 507 -16.29 11.14 15.69
N GLY A 508 -15.15 10.88 14.99
CA GLY A 508 -13.87 11.56 15.17
C GLY A 508 -12.89 10.84 16.10
N GLU A 509 -13.15 9.59 16.47
CA GLU A 509 -12.19 8.79 17.24
C GLU A 509 -11.10 8.23 16.33
N ASP A 510 -9.84 8.31 16.74
CA ASP A 510 -8.75 7.53 16.13
C ASP A 510 -8.79 6.09 16.66
N VAL A 511 -9.66 5.29 16.04
CA VAL A 511 -9.90 3.90 16.45
C VAL A 511 -8.63 3.06 16.36
N GLN A 512 -7.81 3.24 15.32
CA GLN A 512 -6.56 2.48 15.17
C GLN A 512 -5.58 2.83 16.31
N LEU A 513 -5.47 4.10 16.67
CA LEU A 513 -4.65 4.52 17.82
C LEU A 513 -5.18 3.93 19.13
N ALA A 514 -6.50 3.90 19.33
CA ALA A 514 -7.11 3.29 20.51
C ALA A 514 -6.77 1.79 20.60
N TYR A 515 -6.83 1.06 19.49
CA TYR A 515 -6.42 -0.35 19.44
C TYR A 515 -4.90 -0.53 19.65
N ALA A 516 -4.07 0.35 19.09
CA ALA A 516 -2.62 0.32 19.28
C ALA A 516 -2.23 0.53 20.74
N THR A 517 -2.85 1.49 21.44
CA THR A 517 -2.61 1.72 22.86
C THR A 517 -3.14 0.58 23.73
N ALA A 518 -4.33 0.04 23.41
CA ALA A 518 -4.86 -1.14 24.10
C ALA A 518 -3.96 -2.39 23.93
N TRP A 519 -3.37 -2.57 22.74
CA TRP A 519 -2.39 -3.62 22.53
C TRP A 519 -1.14 -3.40 23.40
N LEU A 520 -0.62 -2.18 23.46
CA LEU A 520 0.51 -1.81 24.33
C LEU A 520 0.19 -2.04 25.81
N ASP A 521 -1.03 -1.76 26.27
CA ASP A 521 -1.48 -2.05 27.65
C ASP A 521 -1.38 -3.55 27.95
N GLY A 522 -1.76 -4.39 27.01
CA GLY A 522 -1.60 -5.84 27.11
C GLY A 522 -0.14 -6.30 27.22
N GLN A 523 0.83 -5.50 26.77
CA GLN A 523 2.26 -5.80 26.85
C GLN A 523 2.92 -5.30 28.15
N ARG A 524 2.25 -4.46 28.97
CA ARG A 524 2.84 -3.87 30.20
C ARG A 524 3.32 -4.93 31.21
N GLY A 525 2.77 -6.14 31.18
CA GLY A 525 3.21 -7.26 32.02
C GLY A 525 4.53 -7.92 31.57
N PHE A 526 5.04 -7.57 30.40
CA PHE A 526 6.28 -8.13 29.81
C PHE A 526 7.52 -7.26 30.05
N ASN A 527 7.45 -6.23 30.87
CA ASN A 527 8.61 -5.44 31.29
C ASN A 527 9.55 -6.26 32.19
N ALA A 528 10.13 -7.30 31.60
CA ALA A 528 11.27 -7.97 32.18
C ALA A 528 12.55 -7.30 31.63
N SER A 529 13.56 -7.17 32.51
CA SER A 529 14.94 -6.79 32.20
C SER A 529 15.39 -7.23 30.81
N ALA A 530 16.15 -6.40 30.12
CA ALA A 530 16.57 -6.51 28.70
C ALA A 530 17.06 -7.88 28.17
N GLY A 531 17.18 -8.90 29.02
CA GLY A 531 17.54 -10.26 28.63
C GLY A 531 16.35 -11.25 28.48
N SER A 532 15.13 -10.85 28.86
CA SER A 532 13.98 -11.77 28.95
C SER A 532 13.03 -11.71 27.75
N LEU A 533 13.03 -10.61 26.98
CA LEU A 533 12.11 -10.47 25.83
C LEU A 533 12.41 -11.44 24.69
N VAL A 534 13.68 -11.74 24.43
CA VAL A 534 14.09 -12.72 23.41
C VAL A 534 13.62 -14.13 23.80
N ASN A 535 13.63 -14.46 25.10
CA ASN A 535 13.20 -15.78 25.59
C ASN A 535 11.67 -15.93 25.69
N ALA A 536 10.92 -14.83 25.90
CA ALA A 536 9.47 -14.88 25.99
C ALA A 536 8.81 -15.11 24.62
N THR A 537 9.32 -14.50 23.55
CA THR A 537 8.81 -14.71 22.19
C THR A 537 9.12 -16.11 21.69
N ALA A 538 10.32 -16.64 21.98
CA ALA A 538 10.66 -18.02 21.67
C ALA A 538 9.82 -19.04 22.46
N SER A 539 9.47 -18.71 23.71
CA SER A 539 8.63 -19.57 24.58
C SER A 539 7.15 -19.55 24.17
N GLN A 540 6.64 -18.46 23.62
CA GLN A 540 5.26 -18.42 23.15
C GLN A 540 5.08 -19.10 21.78
N THR A 541 6.07 -19.04 20.89
CA THR A 541 6.07 -19.81 19.64
C THR A 541 6.20 -21.32 19.92
N GLN A 542 6.90 -21.73 20.98
CA GLN A 542 6.92 -23.14 21.41
C GLN A 542 5.63 -23.59 22.12
N LYS A 543 4.87 -22.67 22.75
CA LYS A 543 3.57 -23.01 23.37
C LYS A 543 2.40 -23.01 22.38
N ALA A 544 2.53 -22.39 21.23
CA ALA A 544 1.60 -22.52 20.10
C ALA A 544 1.89 -23.76 19.24
N GLY A 545 2.96 -24.48 19.51
CA GLY A 545 3.25 -25.79 18.93
C GLY A 545 2.17 -26.78 19.36
N VAL A 546 1.41 -27.27 18.41
CA VAL A 546 0.42 -28.35 18.59
C VAL A 546 1.08 -29.47 19.37
N SER A 547 0.50 -29.83 20.53
CA SER A 547 0.98 -30.90 21.35
C SER A 547 1.22 -32.16 20.47
N PRO A 548 2.33 -32.87 20.61
CA PRO A 548 2.60 -34.10 19.85
C PRO A 548 1.47 -35.13 19.92
N VAL A 549 0.66 -35.07 20.97
CA VAL A 549 -0.52 -35.91 21.18
C VAL A 549 -1.65 -35.60 20.20
N LEU A 550 -1.81 -34.34 19.80
CA LEU A 550 -2.83 -33.93 18.79
C LEU A 550 -2.42 -34.32 17.37
N VAL A 551 -1.12 -34.32 17.05
CA VAL A 551 -0.62 -34.77 15.73
C VAL A 551 -0.80 -36.29 15.59
N VAL A 552 -0.58 -37.05 16.65
CA VAL A 552 -0.82 -38.51 16.65
C VAL A 552 -2.32 -38.85 16.55
N ALA A 553 -3.20 -38.04 17.18
CA ALA A 553 -4.65 -38.21 17.07
C ALA A 553 -5.16 -37.88 15.66
N ALA A 554 -4.62 -36.84 15.00
CA ALA A 554 -4.99 -36.48 13.63
C ALA A 554 -4.54 -37.52 12.60
N LEU A 555 -3.34 -38.08 12.78
CA LEU A 555 -2.84 -39.14 11.92
C LEU A 555 -3.56 -40.49 12.17
N GLY A 556 -4.01 -40.74 13.40
CA GLY A 556 -4.83 -41.91 13.74
C GLY A 556 -6.21 -41.87 13.10
N LEU A 557 -6.85 -40.71 13.05
CA LEU A 557 -8.17 -40.54 12.43
C LEU A 557 -8.11 -40.66 10.89
N LEU A 558 -7.05 -40.19 10.25
CA LEU A 558 -6.81 -40.40 8.81
C LEU A 558 -6.55 -41.83 8.46
N GLY A 559 -5.87 -42.58 9.32
CA GLY A 559 -5.65 -44.02 9.16
C GLY A 559 -6.93 -44.87 9.25
N ILE A 560 -7.86 -44.50 10.12
CA ILE A 560 -9.16 -45.18 10.28
C ILE A 560 -10.09 -44.90 9.12
N ALA A 561 -10.10 -43.65 8.58
CA ALA A 561 -10.86 -43.31 7.41
C ALA A 561 -10.40 -44.05 6.13
N ALA A 562 -9.08 -44.26 5.97
CA ALA A 562 -8.51 -45.02 4.87
C ALA A 562 -8.80 -46.53 4.96
N ALA A 563 -8.93 -47.09 6.17
CA ALA A 563 -9.27 -48.49 6.38
C ALA A 563 -10.75 -48.80 6.14
N CYS A 564 -11.65 -47.86 6.38
CA CYS A 564 -13.09 -48.01 6.08
C CYS A 564 -13.43 -47.90 4.60
N LEU A 565 -12.62 -47.20 3.80
CA LEU A 565 -12.82 -47.07 2.34
C LEU A 565 -12.29 -48.28 1.54
N ARG A 566 -11.57 -49.24 2.16
CA ARG A 566 -11.11 -50.47 1.52
C ARG A 566 -12.02 -51.68 1.74
N ARG A 567 -13.18 -51.49 2.37
CA ARG A 567 -14.16 -52.56 2.63
C ARG A 567 -15.57 -52.25 2.08
N ARG A 568 -15.63 -51.46 1.04
CA ARG A 568 -16.84 -51.41 0.18
C ARG A 568 -16.48 -51.51 -1.28
#